data_70144d35b8e3a57aca0c30c6114419bc
#
_entry.id   70144d35b8e3a57aca0c30c6114419bc
#
_cell.length_a   1.000
_cell.length_b   1.000
_cell.length_c   1.000
_cell.angle_alpha   90.00
_cell.angle_beta   90.00
_cell.angle_gamma   90.00
#
_symmetry.space_group_name_H-M   'P 1'
#
loop_
_entity.id
_entity.type
_entity.pdbx_description
1 polymer ?
#
loop_
_entity_poly.entity_id
_entity_poly.type
_entity_poly.pdbx_seq_one_letter_code
_entity_poly.pdbx_strand_id
1 'polypeptide(L)'
;MANNERNPQKESMRALLEQDPGLPRTNPTSSYWQTPLHKLSHIQSSSLPSRTEIAVIGSGITGASVTKTILENHPTAQVTVLEARTICSGATGRNGGQLAINAAETYVKTREAVGAEMAGKVVRFNLKTLQAMREVAREFSGEDFPGAQDPEVTDVTKVRAFVDAESFRGMQEGLRELEADHPDLKGIYTIIDSETCQRDHGIHGAVGAVMHSAGSVWPYRLVTNVFNALPAQYPSRLAIEMNTPVTQVTYEPSADAKHPYILHTPRGVVRAAQVAYCTNGYTGHLLPTLRGAVFPLKETMTVQELSPAISRSTPTSWAIHYKPYLDENTGTYADGLTYGMQSAKSGYYFFGGAKCAPDELISSDDTVLVDSSVQFMQESVASLFGREPSDSKIISAWSGVMCFSSDSMPLVGRLPSELTSRAGRGEWICGAYNGYGMPSAWLAGESLAFMMLGQSARDYLPEVFLMSEARLRQRLSVEKSLEFLNAD
;
A
#
# COMPACT_ATOMS: atom_id res chain seq x y z
N MET A 1 -26.64 -12.51 -34.32
CA MET A 1 -25.21 -12.80 -34.17
C MET A 1 -24.55 -11.45 -33.90
N ALA A 2 -24.29 -11.13 -32.66
CA ALA A 2 -23.58 -9.89 -32.30
C ALA A 2 -22.13 -10.06 -32.72
N ASN A 3 -21.67 -9.19 -33.62
CA ASN A 3 -20.27 -9.06 -33.97
C ASN A 3 -19.51 -8.72 -32.66
N ASN A 4 -18.78 -9.70 -32.12
CA ASN A 4 -17.81 -9.50 -31.08
C ASN A 4 -16.57 -8.88 -31.73
N GLU A 5 -16.65 -7.61 -32.13
CA GLU A 5 -15.46 -6.86 -32.51
C GLU A 5 -14.61 -6.75 -31.25
N ARG A 6 -13.49 -7.47 -31.24
CA ARG A 6 -12.48 -7.39 -30.18
C ARG A 6 -12.03 -5.93 -30.11
N ASN A 7 -12.26 -5.29 -28.99
CA ASN A 7 -11.75 -3.94 -28.76
C ASN A 7 -10.21 -4.04 -28.55
N PRO A 8 -9.38 -3.56 -29.51
CA PRO A 8 -7.91 -3.71 -29.43
C PRO A 8 -7.32 -3.07 -28.17
N GLN A 9 -7.94 -2.01 -27.67
CA GLN A 9 -7.50 -1.32 -26.45
C GLN A 9 -7.75 -2.19 -25.21
N LYS A 10 -8.89 -2.86 -25.15
CA LYS A 10 -9.23 -3.79 -24.07
C LYS A 10 -8.31 -5.02 -24.04
N GLU A 11 -7.95 -5.56 -25.23
CA GLU A 11 -7.00 -6.67 -25.35
C GLU A 11 -5.58 -6.25 -24.92
N SER A 12 -5.14 -5.05 -25.30
CA SER A 12 -3.87 -4.49 -24.85
C SER A 12 -3.82 -4.34 -23.32
N MET A 13 -4.88 -3.80 -22.73
CA MET A 13 -5.02 -3.65 -21.27
C MET A 13 -5.00 -5.01 -20.55
N ARG A 14 -5.71 -6.01 -21.08
CA ARG A 14 -5.69 -7.38 -20.59
C ARG A 14 -4.26 -7.95 -20.56
N ALA A 15 -3.53 -7.80 -21.65
CA ALA A 15 -2.17 -8.29 -21.75
C ALA A 15 -1.25 -7.66 -20.69
N LEU A 16 -1.40 -6.35 -20.40
CA LEU A 16 -0.67 -5.66 -19.34
C LEU A 16 -1.03 -6.21 -17.94
N LEU A 17 -2.32 -6.43 -17.67
CA LEU A 17 -2.79 -6.97 -16.39
C LEU A 17 -2.31 -8.40 -16.12
N GLU A 18 -2.26 -9.25 -17.15
CA GLU A 18 -1.86 -10.65 -17.07
C GLU A 18 -0.34 -10.86 -17.14
N GLN A 19 0.41 -9.79 -17.42
CA GLN A 19 1.86 -9.84 -17.49
C GLN A 19 2.45 -10.28 -16.14
N ASP A 20 3.52 -11.10 -16.20
CA ASP A 20 4.31 -11.40 -15.01
C ASP A 20 4.97 -10.12 -14.48
N PRO A 21 4.68 -9.69 -13.26
CA PRO A 21 5.34 -8.52 -12.68
C PRO A 21 6.84 -8.72 -12.48
N GLY A 22 7.31 -9.95 -12.53
CA GLY A 22 8.69 -10.32 -12.24
C GLY A 22 9.06 -10.12 -10.77
N LEU A 23 10.35 -10.21 -10.50
CA LEU A 23 10.93 -9.85 -9.20
C LEU A 23 11.14 -8.33 -9.11
N PRO A 24 11.19 -7.76 -7.89
CA PRO A 24 11.61 -6.38 -7.68
C PRO A 24 12.95 -6.09 -8.35
N ARG A 25 13.03 -5.03 -9.15
CA ARG A 25 14.24 -4.65 -9.88
C ARG A 25 15.35 -4.21 -8.91
N THR A 26 16.61 -4.49 -9.26
CA THR A 26 17.77 -4.20 -8.39
C THR A 26 18.13 -2.72 -8.30
N ASN A 27 17.74 -1.91 -9.30
CA ASN A 27 18.09 -0.50 -9.43
C ASN A 27 16.84 0.41 -9.41
N PRO A 28 16.01 0.39 -8.36
CA PRO A 28 14.84 1.25 -8.32
C PRO A 28 15.23 2.73 -8.26
N THR A 29 14.33 3.62 -8.69
CA THR A 29 14.47 5.06 -8.46
C THR A 29 14.72 5.35 -6.97
N SER A 30 15.54 6.35 -6.66
CA SER A 30 15.92 6.66 -5.27
C SER A 30 14.78 7.36 -4.52
N SER A 31 14.26 6.73 -3.48
CA SER A 31 13.23 7.33 -2.61
C SER A 31 13.86 8.24 -1.55
N TYR A 32 13.27 9.42 -1.36
CA TYR A 32 13.66 10.34 -0.27
C TYR A 32 13.54 9.68 1.10
N TRP A 33 12.51 8.85 1.32
CA TRP A 33 12.30 8.14 2.58
C TRP A 33 13.43 7.19 2.97
N GLN A 34 14.18 6.67 2.00
CA GLN A 34 15.24 5.69 2.19
C GLN A 34 16.63 6.34 2.22
N THR A 35 16.69 7.65 2.34
CA THR A 35 17.95 8.42 2.33
C THR A 35 18.16 9.12 3.67
N PRO A 36 19.22 8.75 4.44
CA PRO A 36 20.16 7.66 4.20
C PRO A 36 19.52 6.28 4.44
N LEU A 37 20.08 5.23 3.84
CA LEU A 37 19.68 3.85 4.11
C LEU A 37 19.93 3.49 5.58
N HIS A 38 19.03 2.70 6.14
CA HIS A 38 19.18 2.17 7.48
C HIS A 38 20.33 1.15 7.56
N LYS A 39 21.01 1.02 8.71
CA LYS A 39 22.13 0.09 8.92
C LYS A 39 21.82 -1.39 8.60
N LEU A 40 20.53 -1.78 8.71
CA LEU A 40 20.06 -3.13 8.39
C LEU A 40 19.75 -3.33 6.90
N SER A 41 19.97 -2.34 6.02
CA SER A 41 19.54 -2.39 4.62
C SER A 41 20.10 -3.58 3.84
N HIS A 42 21.23 -4.10 4.26
CA HIS A 42 21.91 -5.22 3.63
C HIS A 42 22.18 -6.38 4.58
N ILE A 43 21.45 -6.46 5.71
CA ILE A 43 21.66 -7.51 6.70
C ILE A 43 21.40 -8.89 6.09
N GLN A 44 22.32 -9.82 6.33
CA GLN A 44 22.25 -11.21 5.92
C GLN A 44 22.98 -12.07 6.95
N SER A 45 22.50 -13.29 7.13
CA SER A 45 23.27 -14.33 7.85
C SER A 45 24.51 -14.76 7.02
N SER A 46 25.56 -15.16 7.66
CA SER A 46 26.77 -15.69 7.00
C SER A 46 26.47 -16.91 6.12
N SER A 47 25.50 -17.71 6.53
CA SER A 47 24.90 -18.79 5.74
C SER A 47 23.39 -18.68 5.80
N LEU A 48 22.72 -18.87 4.66
CA LEU A 48 21.26 -18.86 4.59
C LEU A 48 20.70 -19.98 5.48
N PRO A 49 19.70 -19.70 6.35
CA PRO A 49 19.06 -20.76 7.13
C PRO A 49 18.49 -21.84 6.23
N SER A 50 18.88 -23.09 6.47
CA SER A 50 18.39 -24.22 5.66
C SER A 50 16.93 -24.60 5.97
N ARG A 51 16.44 -24.24 7.17
CA ARG A 51 15.06 -24.48 7.64
C ARG A 51 14.56 -23.32 8.46
N THR A 52 13.25 -23.12 8.43
CA THR A 52 12.52 -22.20 9.27
C THR A 52 11.11 -22.73 9.52
N GLU A 53 10.47 -22.37 10.60
CA GLU A 53 9.07 -22.72 10.80
C GLU A 53 8.18 -21.85 9.92
N ILE A 54 8.46 -20.55 9.89
CA ILE A 54 7.69 -19.58 9.08
C ILE A 54 8.64 -18.76 8.21
N ALA A 55 8.43 -18.81 6.90
CA ALA A 55 9.10 -17.93 5.95
C ALA A 55 8.16 -16.75 5.61
N VAL A 56 8.63 -15.51 5.81
CA VAL A 56 7.93 -14.28 5.44
C VAL A 56 8.63 -13.69 4.22
N ILE A 57 7.92 -13.58 3.09
CA ILE A 57 8.46 -13.01 1.84
C ILE A 57 8.07 -11.54 1.75
N GLY A 58 9.01 -10.65 1.97
CA GLY A 58 8.87 -9.20 1.95
C GLY A 58 9.06 -8.56 3.32
N SER A 59 9.84 -7.47 3.37
CA SER A 59 10.19 -6.70 4.57
C SER A 59 9.48 -5.35 4.68
N GLY A 60 8.37 -5.18 3.96
CA GLY A 60 7.49 -4.01 4.09
C GLY A 60 6.69 -4.04 5.39
N ILE A 61 5.79 -3.08 5.55
CA ILE A 61 4.93 -2.93 6.74
C ILE A 61 4.14 -4.21 7.09
N THR A 62 3.64 -4.95 6.08
CA THR A 62 2.94 -6.21 6.28
C THR A 62 3.87 -7.28 6.84
N GLY A 63 5.05 -7.46 6.24
CA GLY A 63 6.04 -8.44 6.72
C GLY A 63 6.54 -8.12 8.12
N ALA A 64 6.71 -6.84 8.45
CA ALA A 64 7.07 -6.39 9.80
C ALA A 64 5.99 -6.76 10.82
N SER A 65 4.72 -6.49 10.51
CA SER A 65 3.58 -6.81 11.37
C SER A 65 3.45 -8.32 11.59
N VAL A 66 3.50 -9.12 10.52
CA VAL A 66 3.45 -10.60 10.60
C VAL A 66 4.59 -11.11 11.45
N THR A 67 5.82 -10.67 11.20
CA THR A 67 7.02 -11.12 11.92
C THR A 67 6.94 -10.79 13.41
N LYS A 68 6.64 -9.52 13.76
CA LYS A 68 6.48 -9.07 15.13
C LYS A 68 5.44 -9.92 15.86
N THR A 69 4.24 -10.01 15.29
CA THR A 69 3.12 -10.72 15.93
C THR A 69 3.42 -12.19 16.18
N ILE A 70 4.04 -12.90 15.24
CA ILE A 70 4.44 -14.30 15.43
C ILE A 70 5.44 -14.43 16.57
N LEU A 71 6.49 -13.61 16.57
CA LEU A 71 7.55 -13.69 17.58
C LEU A 71 7.05 -13.40 19.01
N GLU A 72 6.11 -12.49 19.15
CA GLU A 72 5.49 -12.14 20.44
C GLU A 72 4.51 -13.19 20.94
N ASN A 73 3.75 -13.83 20.05
CA ASN A 73 2.63 -14.70 20.42
C ASN A 73 2.94 -16.20 20.32
N HIS A 74 4.14 -16.58 19.88
CA HIS A 74 4.58 -17.97 19.86
C HIS A 74 5.97 -18.10 20.50
N PRO A 75 6.14 -18.91 21.54
CA PRO A 75 7.37 -18.89 22.36
C PRO A 75 8.61 -19.46 21.66
N THR A 76 8.43 -20.33 20.65
CA THR A 76 9.53 -21.07 20.01
C THR A 76 9.60 -20.92 18.49
N ALA A 77 8.59 -20.31 17.85
CA ALA A 77 8.56 -20.21 16.39
C ALA A 77 9.82 -19.51 15.85
N GLN A 78 10.43 -20.14 14.86
CA GLN A 78 11.54 -19.58 14.08
C GLN A 78 10.99 -18.90 12.84
N VAL A 79 11.35 -17.65 12.61
CA VAL A 79 10.93 -16.84 11.48
C VAL A 79 12.14 -16.46 10.65
N THR A 80 12.04 -16.64 9.33
CA THR A 80 13.00 -16.12 8.37
C THR A 80 12.29 -15.13 7.45
N VAL A 81 12.75 -13.88 7.46
CA VAL A 81 12.29 -12.83 6.55
C VAL A 81 13.20 -12.80 5.33
N LEU A 82 12.63 -12.98 4.14
CA LEU A 82 13.33 -12.98 2.86
C LEU A 82 12.89 -11.75 2.06
N GLU A 83 13.84 -10.87 1.76
CA GLU A 83 13.58 -9.63 1.03
C GLU A 83 14.41 -9.60 -0.25
N ALA A 84 13.76 -9.26 -1.37
CA ALA A 84 14.41 -9.26 -2.67
C ALA A 84 15.51 -8.18 -2.80
N ARG A 85 15.34 -7.07 -2.10
CA ARG A 85 16.25 -5.90 -2.15
C ARG A 85 16.72 -5.51 -0.74
N THR A 86 16.92 -4.22 -0.53
CA THR A 86 17.18 -3.67 0.81
C THR A 86 15.90 -3.65 1.65
N ILE A 87 16.05 -3.61 2.96
CA ILE A 87 14.94 -3.58 3.91
C ILE A 87 13.93 -2.48 3.57
N CYS A 88 12.64 -2.82 3.59
CA CYS A 88 11.55 -1.86 3.40
C CYS A 88 11.65 -1.03 2.09
N SER A 89 12.25 -1.58 1.03
CA SER A 89 12.52 -0.85 -0.22
C SER A 89 11.33 -0.80 -1.20
N GLY A 90 10.26 -1.58 -0.93
CA GLY A 90 9.04 -1.60 -1.74
C GLY A 90 8.08 -0.46 -1.44
N ALA A 91 6.78 -0.68 -1.65
CA ALA A 91 5.72 0.33 -1.51
C ALA A 91 5.76 1.09 -0.17
N THR A 92 6.09 0.43 0.93
CA THR A 92 6.18 1.05 2.26
C THR A 92 7.21 2.17 2.31
N GLY A 93 8.40 1.95 1.76
CA GLY A 93 9.46 2.97 1.70
C GLY A 93 9.34 3.93 0.52
N ARG A 94 8.18 3.97 -0.18
CA ARG A 94 7.98 4.75 -1.41
C ARG A 94 6.66 5.50 -1.47
N ASN A 95 5.78 5.34 -0.47
CA ASN A 95 4.46 5.97 -0.43
C ASN A 95 4.49 7.45 -0.01
N GLY A 96 3.32 8.08 0.09
CA GLY A 96 3.18 9.50 0.45
C GLY A 96 3.31 9.81 1.94
N GLY A 97 3.60 8.85 2.82
CA GLY A 97 3.78 9.07 4.25
C GLY A 97 2.51 9.50 5.01
N GLN A 98 1.33 9.22 4.48
CA GLN A 98 0.06 9.64 5.08
C GLN A 98 -0.60 8.53 5.87
N LEU A 99 -1.09 8.87 7.07
CA LEU A 99 -1.95 8.04 7.91
C LEU A 99 -3.37 8.59 7.81
N ALA A 100 -4.08 8.25 6.74
CA ALA A 100 -5.42 8.77 6.44
C ALA A 100 -6.33 7.65 5.95
N ILE A 101 -7.63 7.74 6.28
CA ILE A 101 -8.67 6.88 5.74
C ILE A 101 -9.27 7.47 4.47
N ASN A 102 -9.90 6.62 3.66
CA ASN A 102 -10.61 7.03 2.44
C ASN A 102 -12.12 6.68 2.48
N ALA A 103 -12.66 6.50 3.66
CA ALA A 103 -14.01 5.97 3.84
C ALA A 103 -15.07 6.77 3.05
N ALA A 104 -14.98 8.10 3.09
CA ALA A 104 -15.94 8.95 2.39
C ALA A 104 -15.99 8.72 0.87
N GLU A 105 -14.85 8.40 0.26
CA GLU A 105 -14.73 8.17 -1.19
C GLU A 105 -15.20 6.77 -1.60
N THR A 106 -14.98 5.80 -0.72
CA THR A 106 -15.16 4.38 -1.06
C THR A 106 -16.41 3.78 -0.45
N TYR A 107 -17.09 4.48 0.49
CA TYR A 107 -18.19 3.91 1.24
C TYR A 107 -19.33 3.40 0.36
N VAL A 108 -19.82 4.23 -0.55
CA VAL A 108 -20.98 3.88 -1.41
C VAL A 108 -20.66 2.61 -2.23
N LYS A 109 -19.51 2.61 -2.93
CA LYS A 109 -19.07 1.44 -3.72
C LYS A 109 -18.88 0.20 -2.85
N THR A 110 -18.30 0.36 -1.66
CA THR A 110 -18.11 -0.75 -0.71
C THR A 110 -19.46 -1.27 -0.19
N ARG A 111 -20.37 -0.37 0.18
CA ARG A 111 -21.74 -0.70 0.63
C ARG A 111 -22.52 -1.47 -0.43
N GLU A 112 -22.46 -1.03 -1.68
CA GLU A 112 -23.08 -1.75 -2.81
C GLU A 112 -22.49 -3.15 -3.02
N ALA A 113 -21.19 -3.28 -2.87
CA ALA A 113 -20.49 -4.56 -3.09
C ALA A 113 -20.67 -5.57 -1.96
N VAL A 114 -20.76 -5.12 -0.68
CA VAL A 114 -20.70 -6.01 0.48
C VAL A 114 -21.73 -5.72 1.58
N GLY A 115 -22.63 -4.76 1.37
CA GLY A 115 -23.64 -4.32 2.33
C GLY A 115 -23.13 -3.31 3.37
N ALA A 116 -24.05 -2.58 4.00
CA ALA A 116 -23.75 -1.47 4.90
C ALA A 116 -22.93 -1.92 6.13
N GLU A 117 -23.32 -3.03 6.78
CA GLU A 117 -22.64 -3.54 7.98
C GLU A 117 -21.15 -3.82 7.71
N MET A 118 -20.85 -4.54 6.63
CA MET A 118 -19.48 -4.87 6.25
C MET A 118 -18.70 -3.62 5.83
N ALA A 119 -19.31 -2.69 5.10
CA ALA A 119 -18.68 -1.43 4.73
C ALA A 119 -18.32 -0.60 5.97
N GLY A 120 -19.18 -0.51 6.97
CA GLY A 120 -18.87 0.11 8.26
C GLY A 120 -17.74 -0.59 9.02
N LYS A 121 -17.67 -1.92 8.95
CA LYS A 121 -16.56 -2.69 9.53
C LYS A 121 -15.22 -2.34 8.87
N VAL A 122 -15.19 -2.16 7.54
CA VAL A 122 -13.99 -1.71 6.81
C VAL A 122 -13.54 -0.33 7.30
N VAL A 123 -14.46 0.62 7.47
CA VAL A 123 -14.12 1.96 7.99
C VAL A 123 -13.50 1.88 9.38
N ARG A 124 -14.14 1.14 10.31
CA ARG A 124 -13.64 0.97 11.69
C ARG A 124 -12.30 0.25 11.73
N PHE A 125 -12.09 -0.73 10.86
CA PHE A 125 -10.81 -1.41 10.69
C PHE A 125 -9.70 -0.43 10.31
N ASN A 126 -9.96 0.44 9.33
CA ASN A 126 -8.99 1.44 8.89
C ASN A 126 -8.65 2.44 10.01
N LEU A 127 -9.65 2.95 10.72
CA LEU A 127 -9.44 3.85 11.87
C LEU A 127 -8.60 3.17 12.96
N LYS A 128 -8.93 1.92 13.31
CA LYS A 128 -8.19 1.12 14.30
C LYS A 128 -6.74 0.87 13.85
N THR A 129 -6.52 0.62 12.56
CA THR A 129 -5.17 0.42 12.01
C THR A 129 -4.33 1.69 12.15
N LEU A 130 -4.89 2.87 11.87
CA LEU A 130 -4.17 4.13 12.05
C LEU A 130 -3.80 4.40 13.51
N GLN A 131 -4.67 4.01 14.44
CA GLN A 131 -4.36 4.09 15.87
C GLN A 131 -3.21 3.13 16.24
N ALA A 132 -3.29 1.86 15.81
CA ALA A 132 -2.25 0.86 16.05
C ALA A 132 -0.88 1.30 15.48
N MET A 133 -0.87 1.93 14.31
CA MET A 133 0.35 2.47 13.71
C MET A 133 1.01 3.56 14.58
N ARG A 134 0.22 4.43 15.22
CA ARG A 134 0.75 5.43 16.16
C ARG A 134 1.31 4.78 17.43
N GLU A 135 0.68 3.72 17.89
CA GLU A 135 1.14 2.94 19.06
C GLU A 135 2.48 2.25 18.76
N VAL A 136 2.59 1.60 17.61
CA VAL A 136 3.83 0.98 17.13
C VAL A 136 4.95 2.01 16.97
N ALA A 137 4.64 3.17 16.42
CA ALA A 137 5.64 4.24 16.28
C ALA A 137 6.18 4.70 17.64
N ARG A 138 5.33 4.79 18.67
CA ARG A 138 5.77 5.11 20.04
C ARG A 138 6.53 3.96 20.67
N GLU A 139 6.07 2.71 20.51
CA GLU A 139 6.69 1.50 21.04
C GLU A 139 8.14 1.35 20.58
N PHE A 140 8.42 1.57 19.28
CA PHE A 140 9.73 1.36 18.68
C PHE A 140 10.53 2.66 18.45
N SER A 141 10.22 3.71 19.18
CA SER A 141 10.97 4.97 19.19
C SER A 141 11.63 5.18 20.57
N GLY A 142 12.73 5.92 20.58
CA GLY A 142 13.36 6.34 21.83
C GLY A 142 14.62 5.58 22.20
N GLU A 143 15.12 5.85 23.42
CA GLU A 143 16.44 5.40 23.90
C GLU A 143 16.51 3.89 24.17
N ASP A 144 15.36 3.24 24.38
CA ASP A 144 15.27 1.79 24.63
C ASP A 144 15.68 0.94 23.42
N PHE A 145 15.69 1.54 22.22
CA PHE A 145 16.04 0.87 20.97
C PHE A 145 17.23 1.56 20.28
N PRO A 146 18.48 1.23 20.64
CA PRO A 146 19.66 1.84 20.06
C PRO A 146 19.66 1.77 18.53
N GLY A 147 19.75 2.92 17.89
CA GLY A 147 19.72 3.06 16.43
C GLY A 147 18.32 3.19 15.85
N ALA A 148 17.27 3.26 16.65
CA ALA A 148 15.96 3.70 16.20
C ALA A 148 16.01 5.16 15.70
N GLN A 149 15.28 5.44 14.64
CA GLN A 149 15.17 6.78 14.06
C GLN A 149 13.78 7.34 14.36
N ASP A 150 13.69 8.65 14.59
CA ASP A 150 12.38 9.28 14.77
C ASP A 150 11.50 9.09 13.51
N PRO A 151 10.37 8.36 13.62
CA PRO A 151 9.47 8.14 12.50
C PRO A 151 8.61 9.36 12.15
N GLU A 152 8.82 10.50 12.82
CA GLU A 152 8.19 11.81 12.54
C GLU A 152 6.65 11.72 12.50
N VAL A 153 6.04 10.97 13.40
CA VAL A 153 4.58 10.89 13.47
C VAL A 153 4.02 12.24 13.90
N THR A 154 3.18 12.80 13.06
CA THR A 154 2.56 14.12 13.30
C THR A 154 1.07 14.03 13.03
N ASP A 155 0.26 14.60 13.91
CA ASP A 155 -1.17 14.78 13.65
C ASP A 155 -1.37 15.90 12.63
N VAL A 156 -2.20 15.64 11.62
CA VAL A 156 -2.48 16.58 10.54
C VAL A 156 -3.98 16.69 10.29
N THR A 157 -4.41 17.81 9.75
CA THR A 157 -5.75 17.92 9.13
C THR A 157 -5.64 17.47 7.67
N LYS A 158 -6.39 16.44 7.30
CA LYS A 158 -6.53 16.03 5.90
C LYS A 158 -7.62 16.86 5.24
N VAL A 159 -7.27 17.54 4.16
CA VAL A 159 -8.21 18.31 3.33
C VAL A 159 -8.35 17.61 1.98
N ARG A 160 -9.54 17.12 1.67
CA ARG A 160 -9.91 16.52 0.38
C ARG A 160 -10.67 17.54 -0.43
N ALA A 161 -9.99 18.22 -1.32
CA ALA A 161 -10.53 19.27 -2.17
C ALA A 161 -11.03 18.69 -3.49
N PHE A 162 -12.14 19.22 -4.00
CA PHE A 162 -12.76 18.81 -5.25
C PHE A 162 -12.75 20.00 -6.21
N VAL A 163 -12.29 19.77 -7.45
CA VAL A 163 -12.25 20.82 -8.47
C VAL A 163 -13.49 20.77 -9.40
N ASP A 164 -14.33 19.75 -9.27
CA ASP A 164 -15.60 19.64 -9.98
C ASP A 164 -16.79 19.38 -9.05
N ALA A 165 -17.94 20.00 -9.39
CA ALA A 165 -19.12 19.99 -8.55
C ALA A 165 -19.84 18.62 -8.49
N GLU A 166 -19.64 17.75 -9.49
CA GLU A 166 -20.26 16.43 -9.52
C GLU A 166 -19.58 15.48 -8.54
N SER A 167 -18.24 15.40 -8.59
CA SER A 167 -17.45 14.62 -7.63
C SER A 167 -17.68 15.11 -6.19
N PHE A 168 -17.80 16.43 -5.98
CA PHE A 168 -18.09 16.98 -4.65
C PHE A 168 -19.48 16.58 -4.15
N ARG A 169 -20.51 16.62 -5.00
CA ARG A 169 -21.85 16.15 -4.63
C ARG A 169 -21.86 14.66 -4.29
N GLY A 170 -21.22 13.84 -5.12
CA GLY A 170 -21.08 12.40 -4.84
C GLY A 170 -20.42 12.11 -3.50
N MET A 171 -19.37 12.87 -3.16
CA MET A 171 -18.75 12.80 -1.85
C MET A 171 -19.70 13.16 -0.72
N GLN A 172 -20.48 14.25 -0.85
CA GLN A 172 -21.45 14.67 0.16
C GLN A 172 -22.57 13.64 0.34
N GLU A 173 -23.01 12.98 -0.73
CA GLU A 173 -23.99 11.89 -0.68
C GLU A 173 -23.42 10.68 0.04
N GLY A 174 -22.20 10.26 -0.32
CA GLY A 174 -21.52 9.16 0.35
C GLY A 174 -21.33 9.37 1.85
N LEU A 175 -21.05 10.60 2.29
CA LEU A 175 -20.98 10.93 3.71
C LEU A 175 -22.33 10.84 4.40
N ARG A 176 -23.41 11.32 3.75
CA ARG A 176 -24.75 11.20 4.30
C ARG A 176 -25.18 9.74 4.48
N GLU A 177 -24.87 8.88 3.51
CA GLU A 177 -25.14 7.44 3.60
C GLU A 177 -24.32 6.79 4.72
N LEU A 178 -23.03 7.10 4.82
CA LEU A 178 -22.15 6.60 5.87
C LEU A 178 -22.70 6.95 7.27
N GLU A 179 -23.08 8.21 7.49
CA GLU A 179 -23.59 8.69 8.77
C GLU A 179 -24.98 8.16 9.08
N ALA A 180 -25.83 7.92 8.07
CA ALA A 180 -27.15 7.33 8.23
C ALA A 180 -27.06 5.84 8.61
N ASP A 181 -26.20 5.08 7.93
CA ASP A 181 -25.99 3.66 8.22
C ASP A 181 -25.21 3.43 9.52
N HIS A 182 -24.31 4.37 9.88
CA HIS A 182 -23.41 4.26 11.05
C HIS A 182 -23.37 5.55 11.87
N PRO A 183 -24.37 5.79 12.75
CA PRO A 183 -24.43 7.00 13.59
C PRO A 183 -23.21 7.21 14.50
N ASP A 184 -22.50 6.13 14.87
CA ASP A 184 -21.25 6.19 15.64
C ASP A 184 -20.06 6.76 14.86
N LEU A 185 -20.12 6.79 13.53
CA LEU A 185 -19.11 7.38 12.63
C LEU A 185 -19.49 8.82 12.23
N LYS A 186 -20.58 9.35 12.75
CA LYS A 186 -21.02 10.74 12.47
C LYS A 186 -20.04 11.76 13.02
N GLY A 187 -19.76 12.78 12.19
CA GLY A 187 -18.88 13.88 12.58
C GLY A 187 -17.37 13.60 12.45
N ILE A 188 -16.97 12.44 11.90
CA ILE A 188 -15.58 12.19 11.54
C ILE A 188 -15.13 13.19 10.47
N TYR A 189 -16.04 13.60 9.58
CA TYR A 189 -15.78 14.49 8.47
C TYR A 189 -16.49 15.83 8.65
N THR A 190 -15.84 16.91 8.20
CA THR A 190 -16.39 18.25 8.11
C THR A 190 -16.39 18.71 6.67
N ILE A 191 -17.53 19.18 6.17
CA ILE A 191 -17.66 19.73 4.82
C ILE A 191 -17.41 21.24 4.89
N ILE A 192 -16.59 21.75 3.97
CA ILE A 192 -16.32 23.17 3.81
C ILE A 192 -16.56 23.61 2.36
N ASP A 193 -16.97 24.87 2.20
CA ASP A 193 -17.21 25.50 0.91
C ASP A 193 -15.95 26.03 0.23
N SER A 194 -16.10 26.51 -0.99
CA SER A 194 -15.01 27.07 -1.80
C SER A 194 -14.35 28.28 -1.13
N GLU A 195 -15.12 29.17 -0.52
CA GLU A 195 -14.61 30.37 0.15
C GLU A 195 -13.72 29.99 1.33
N THR A 196 -14.16 29.06 2.16
CA THR A 196 -13.40 28.51 3.29
C THR A 196 -12.14 27.78 2.83
N CYS A 197 -12.21 27.01 1.73
CA CYS A 197 -11.05 26.36 1.12
C CYS A 197 -9.96 27.38 0.80
N GLN A 198 -10.32 28.49 0.17
CA GLN A 198 -9.35 29.51 -0.24
C GLN A 198 -8.86 30.35 0.94
N ARG A 199 -9.77 30.85 1.78
CA ARG A 199 -9.47 31.77 2.89
C ARG A 199 -8.64 31.11 4.00
N ASP A 200 -9.06 29.92 4.45
CA ASP A 200 -8.51 29.29 5.65
C ASP A 200 -7.46 28.23 5.33
N HIS A 201 -7.53 27.64 4.14
CA HIS A 201 -6.63 26.56 3.72
C HIS A 201 -5.72 26.95 2.54
N GLY A 202 -5.92 28.11 1.93
CA GLY A 202 -5.13 28.61 0.79
C GLY A 202 -5.22 27.69 -0.44
N ILE A 203 -6.34 26.98 -0.59
CA ILE A 203 -6.58 26.05 -1.69
C ILE A 203 -7.35 26.78 -2.78
N HIS A 204 -6.73 26.90 -3.95
CA HIS A 204 -7.30 27.58 -5.10
C HIS A 204 -8.04 26.59 -6.02
N GLY A 205 -9.09 27.06 -6.68
CA GLY A 205 -9.84 26.30 -7.69
C GLY A 205 -10.75 25.19 -7.16
N ALA A 206 -10.83 24.97 -5.84
CA ALA A 206 -11.75 23.98 -5.28
C ALA A 206 -13.17 24.52 -5.22
N VAL A 207 -14.15 23.69 -5.59
CA VAL A 207 -15.59 23.98 -5.42
C VAL A 207 -16.08 23.68 -4.00
N GLY A 208 -15.29 22.95 -3.23
CA GLY A 208 -15.48 22.62 -1.83
C GLY A 208 -14.51 21.53 -1.39
N ALA A 209 -14.51 21.23 -0.10
CA ALA A 209 -13.68 20.16 0.44
C ALA A 209 -14.33 19.43 1.61
N VAL A 210 -13.76 18.27 1.92
CA VAL A 210 -14.07 17.47 3.10
C VAL A 210 -12.83 17.32 3.95
N MET A 211 -12.92 17.61 5.23
CA MET A 211 -11.81 17.55 6.18
C MET A 211 -12.02 16.45 7.21
N HIS A 212 -10.92 15.85 7.66
CA HIS A 212 -10.91 14.94 8.80
C HIS A 212 -9.53 14.91 9.49
N SER A 213 -9.51 14.40 10.73
CA SER A 213 -8.26 14.15 11.45
C SER A 213 -7.48 13.01 10.80
N ALA A 214 -6.19 13.21 10.61
CA ALA A 214 -5.29 12.25 9.98
C ALA A 214 -3.90 12.33 10.62
N GLY A 215 -2.92 11.65 10.07
CA GLY A 215 -1.53 11.74 10.47
C GLY A 215 -0.59 11.72 9.28
N SER A 216 0.66 12.05 9.56
CA SER A 216 1.80 11.79 8.69
C SER A 216 2.87 11.00 9.44
N VAL A 217 3.73 10.31 8.70
CA VAL A 217 4.78 9.46 9.24
C VAL A 217 5.92 9.35 8.24
N TRP A 218 7.15 9.08 8.71
CA TRP A 218 8.25 8.59 7.89
C TRP A 218 8.18 7.05 7.82
N PRO A 219 7.55 6.45 6.79
CA PRO A 219 7.17 5.03 6.83
C PRO A 219 8.36 4.08 6.87
N TYR A 220 9.44 4.43 6.20
CA TYR A 220 10.68 3.67 6.19
C TYR A 220 11.27 3.56 7.59
N ARG A 221 11.39 4.67 8.32
CA ARG A 221 11.91 4.68 9.70
C ARG A 221 11.02 3.89 10.65
N LEU A 222 9.71 4.02 10.54
CA LEU A 222 8.77 3.25 11.36
C LEU A 222 9.00 1.75 11.21
N VAL A 223 9.05 1.24 9.98
CA VAL A 223 9.21 -0.20 9.73
C VAL A 223 10.62 -0.68 10.04
N THR A 224 11.64 0.10 9.71
CA THR A 224 13.03 -0.27 10.04
C THR A 224 13.30 -0.25 11.54
N ASN A 225 12.62 0.59 12.33
CA ASN A 225 12.69 0.55 13.80
C ASN A 225 12.17 -0.77 14.35
N VAL A 226 11.02 -1.27 13.84
CA VAL A 226 10.51 -2.58 14.23
C VAL A 226 11.56 -3.67 13.95
N PHE A 227 12.07 -3.75 12.73
CA PHE A 227 13.11 -4.73 12.40
C PHE A 227 14.44 -4.51 13.11
N ASN A 228 14.73 -3.30 13.58
CA ASN A 228 15.91 -3.02 14.40
C ASN A 228 15.79 -3.59 15.83
N ALA A 229 14.58 -3.59 16.38
CA ALA A 229 14.33 -4.07 17.74
C ALA A 229 14.22 -5.61 17.81
N LEU A 230 13.55 -6.23 16.85
CA LEU A 230 13.22 -7.66 16.88
C LEU A 230 14.44 -8.60 17.00
N PRO A 231 15.58 -8.41 16.30
CA PRO A 231 16.74 -9.30 16.47
C PRO A 231 17.35 -9.29 17.86
N ALA A 232 17.31 -8.17 18.57
CA ALA A 232 17.79 -8.06 19.94
C ALA A 232 16.83 -8.76 20.93
N GLN A 233 15.53 -8.67 20.69
CA GLN A 233 14.50 -9.32 21.52
C GLN A 233 14.41 -10.83 21.27
N TYR A 234 14.67 -11.28 20.03
CA TYR A 234 14.51 -12.67 19.60
C TYR A 234 15.74 -13.22 18.85
N PRO A 235 16.95 -13.19 19.44
CA PRO A 235 18.21 -13.40 18.72
C PRO A 235 18.35 -14.79 18.08
N SER A 236 17.71 -15.82 18.63
CA SER A 236 17.76 -17.19 18.10
C SER A 236 16.54 -17.59 17.28
N ARG A 237 15.58 -16.69 17.14
CA ARG A 237 14.28 -17.00 16.55
C ARG A 237 13.99 -16.23 15.25
N LEU A 238 14.78 -15.22 14.94
CA LEU A 238 14.62 -14.38 13.76
C LEU A 238 15.88 -14.36 12.92
N ALA A 239 15.76 -14.72 11.65
CA ALA A 239 16.75 -14.45 10.61
C ALA A 239 16.16 -13.42 9.61
N ILE A 240 16.98 -12.44 9.22
CA ILE A 240 16.60 -11.40 8.26
C ILE A 240 17.59 -11.45 7.10
N GLU A 241 17.09 -11.80 5.90
CA GLU A 241 17.88 -12.09 4.71
C GLU A 241 17.53 -11.08 3.61
N MET A 242 18.22 -9.95 3.61
CA MET A 242 18.08 -8.93 2.56
C MET A 242 18.81 -9.36 1.28
N ASN A 243 18.48 -8.74 0.13
CA ASN A 243 19.03 -9.09 -1.19
C ASN A 243 18.97 -10.61 -1.46
N THR A 244 17.90 -11.24 -1.01
CA THR A 244 17.64 -12.68 -1.10
C THR A 244 16.26 -12.90 -1.72
N PRO A 245 16.09 -12.60 -3.03
CA PRO A 245 14.81 -12.77 -3.71
C PRO A 245 14.41 -14.24 -3.73
N VAL A 246 13.15 -14.51 -3.33
CA VAL A 246 12.52 -15.80 -3.56
C VAL A 246 12.06 -15.85 -5.01
N THR A 247 12.64 -16.74 -5.79
CA THR A 247 12.35 -16.88 -7.22
C THR A 247 11.27 -17.89 -7.53
N GLN A 248 11.08 -18.85 -6.61
CA GLN A 248 10.08 -19.92 -6.75
C GLN A 248 9.77 -20.51 -5.37
N VAL A 249 8.56 -21.01 -5.20
CA VAL A 249 8.15 -21.85 -4.07
C VAL A 249 7.69 -23.20 -4.61
N THR A 250 8.28 -24.31 -4.11
CA THR A 250 7.86 -25.67 -4.43
C THR A 250 7.41 -26.40 -3.18
N TYR A 251 6.77 -27.59 -3.34
CA TYR A 251 6.20 -28.35 -2.23
C TYR A 251 6.63 -29.83 -2.34
N GLU A 252 7.42 -30.28 -1.37
CA GLU A 252 8.02 -31.64 -1.33
C GLU A 252 7.92 -32.25 0.08
N PRO A 253 6.74 -32.73 0.49
CA PRO A 253 6.53 -33.30 1.82
C PRO A 253 7.26 -34.65 2.04
N SER A 254 7.57 -35.37 0.97
CA SER A 254 8.28 -36.65 1.05
C SER A 254 9.73 -36.50 1.51
N ALA A 255 10.36 -35.35 1.25
CA ALA A 255 11.74 -35.09 1.64
C ALA A 255 11.85 -34.52 3.07
N ASP A 256 10.91 -33.70 3.51
CA ASP A 256 10.79 -33.17 4.87
C ASP A 256 9.34 -32.83 5.17
N ALA A 257 8.64 -33.72 5.88
CA ALA A 257 7.22 -33.55 6.18
C ALA A 257 6.91 -32.39 7.12
N LYS A 258 7.90 -31.92 7.93
CA LYS A 258 7.75 -30.79 8.83
C LYS A 258 7.99 -29.45 8.13
N HIS A 259 8.85 -29.44 7.10
CA HIS A 259 9.18 -28.22 6.32
C HIS A 259 9.01 -28.52 4.83
N PRO A 260 7.77 -28.77 4.36
CA PRO A 260 7.52 -29.26 3.02
C PRO A 260 7.67 -28.21 1.92
N TYR A 261 7.65 -26.92 2.27
CA TYR A 261 7.82 -25.84 1.31
C TYR A 261 9.29 -25.53 1.10
N ILE A 262 9.70 -25.39 -0.14
CA ILE A 262 11.06 -25.03 -0.54
C ILE A 262 11.01 -23.67 -1.21
N LEU A 263 11.67 -22.68 -0.60
CA LEU A 263 11.84 -21.35 -1.17
C LEU A 263 13.19 -21.32 -1.87
N HIS A 264 13.17 -21.15 -3.18
CA HIS A 264 14.37 -21.07 -4.01
C HIS A 264 14.88 -19.63 -4.05
N THR A 265 16.17 -19.44 -3.80
CA THR A 265 16.85 -18.13 -3.87
C THR A 265 18.20 -18.27 -4.53
N PRO A 266 18.81 -17.18 -5.05
CA PRO A 266 20.18 -17.21 -5.58
C PRO A 266 21.25 -17.62 -4.55
N ARG A 267 20.94 -17.52 -3.24
CA ARG A 267 21.85 -17.91 -2.15
C ARG A 267 21.67 -19.37 -1.69
N GLY A 268 20.75 -20.10 -2.28
CA GLY A 268 20.39 -21.46 -1.90
C GLY A 268 18.90 -21.61 -1.61
N VAL A 269 18.53 -22.67 -0.90
CA VAL A 269 17.13 -22.96 -0.57
C VAL A 269 16.86 -22.88 0.91
N VAL A 270 15.65 -22.44 1.26
CA VAL A 270 15.11 -22.45 2.62
C VAL A 270 13.90 -23.38 2.64
N ARG A 271 13.88 -24.36 3.54
CA ARG A 271 12.70 -25.18 3.78
C ARG A 271 11.85 -24.56 4.89
N ALA A 272 10.53 -24.47 4.68
CA ALA A 272 9.61 -23.87 5.64
C ALA A 272 8.40 -24.77 5.92
N ALA A 273 7.88 -24.68 7.14
CA ALA A 273 6.59 -25.29 7.47
C ALA A 273 5.42 -24.46 6.95
N GLN A 274 5.57 -23.13 6.97
CA GLN A 274 4.57 -22.19 6.44
C GLN A 274 5.26 -21.04 5.69
N VAL A 275 4.55 -20.45 4.72
CA VAL A 275 5.01 -19.34 3.87
C VAL A 275 3.96 -18.22 3.90
N ALA A 276 4.38 -17.00 4.23
CA ALA A 276 3.57 -15.79 4.15
C ALA A 276 4.03 -14.92 2.98
N TYR A 277 3.17 -14.73 1.98
CA TYR A 277 3.40 -13.85 0.85
C TYR A 277 2.99 -12.41 1.21
N CYS A 278 3.98 -11.57 1.53
CA CYS A 278 3.84 -10.14 1.79
C CYS A 278 4.43 -9.32 0.62
N THR A 279 4.22 -9.80 -0.60
CA THR A 279 4.90 -9.40 -1.84
C THR A 279 4.22 -8.27 -2.60
N ASN A 280 3.03 -7.85 -2.15
CA ASN A 280 2.24 -6.74 -2.70
C ASN A 280 2.20 -6.74 -4.25
N GLY A 281 2.66 -5.69 -4.95
CA GLY A 281 2.62 -5.59 -6.41
C GLY A 281 3.38 -6.67 -7.19
N TYR A 282 4.24 -7.45 -6.52
CA TYR A 282 5.01 -8.55 -7.12
C TYR A 282 4.39 -9.92 -6.88
N THR A 283 3.20 -9.97 -6.29
CA THR A 283 2.51 -11.22 -5.91
C THR A 283 2.29 -12.16 -7.10
N GLY A 284 1.93 -11.62 -8.27
CA GLY A 284 1.70 -12.41 -9.49
C GLY A 284 2.93 -13.18 -10.01
N HIS A 285 4.16 -12.85 -9.55
CA HIS A 285 5.36 -13.60 -9.91
C HIS A 285 5.37 -15.00 -9.25
N LEU A 286 5.16 -15.04 -7.94
CA LEU A 286 5.16 -16.29 -7.16
C LEU A 286 3.81 -17.04 -7.18
N LEU A 287 2.73 -16.32 -7.49
CA LEU A 287 1.36 -16.82 -7.54
C LEU A 287 0.72 -16.50 -8.92
N PRO A 288 1.15 -17.17 -10.01
CA PRO A 288 0.74 -16.83 -11.38
C PRO A 288 -0.78 -16.87 -11.62
N THR A 289 -1.50 -17.70 -10.89
CA THR A 289 -2.97 -17.83 -10.97
C THR A 289 -3.69 -16.53 -10.56
N LEU A 290 -3.04 -15.64 -9.84
CA LEU A 290 -3.59 -14.34 -9.46
C LEU A 290 -3.31 -13.23 -10.50
N ARG A 291 -2.53 -13.47 -11.54
CA ARG A 291 -2.28 -12.46 -12.59
C ARG A 291 -3.58 -12.01 -13.22
N GLY A 292 -3.69 -10.76 -13.53
CA GLY A 292 -4.90 -10.16 -14.04
C GLY A 292 -5.94 -9.81 -12.97
N ALA A 293 -6.13 -10.67 -11.97
CA ALA A 293 -7.02 -10.39 -10.83
C ALA A 293 -6.32 -9.58 -9.71
N VAL A 294 -5.01 -9.70 -9.63
CA VAL A 294 -4.14 -8.94 -8.72
C VAL A 294 -2.99 -8.40 -9.56
N PHE A 295 -2.84 -7.09 -9.58
CA PHE A 295 -1.94 -6.42 -10.51
C PHE A 295 -1.24 -5.21 -9.90
N PRO A 296 -0.02 -4.88 -10.39
CA PRO A 296 0.68 -3.67 -9.97
C PRO A 296 0.11 -2.42 -10.64
N LEU A 297 0.05 -1.32 -9.90
CA LEU A 297 -0.03 0.04 -10.45
C LEU A 297 1.13 0.86 -9.93
N LYS A 298 1.77 1.61 -10.83
CA LYS A 298 2.93 2.44 -10.54
C LYS A 298 2.55 3.91 -10.58
N GLU A 299 2.86 4.61 -9.49
CA GLU A 299 2.71 6.07 -9.41
C GLU A 299 4.04 6.76 -9.12
N THR A 300 4.04 8.07 -9.33
CA THR A 300 5.18 8.94 -9.08
C THR A 300 4.98 9.73 -7.80
N MET A 301 6.01 9.76 -6.96
CA MET A 301 6.13 10.65 -5.81
C MET A 301 7.18 11.73 -6.07
N THR A 302 6.91 12.93 -5.61
CA THR A 302 7.85 14.06 -5.65
C THR A 302 8.02 14.67 -4.26
N VAL A 303 9.20 15.21 -4.00
CA VAL A 303 9.47 16.15 -2.91
C VAL A 303 9.78 17.51 -3.53
N GLN A 304 9.07 18.53 -3.08
CA GLN A 304 9.12 19.85 -3.67
C GLN A 304 9.37 20.92 -2.59
N GLU A 305 10.09 21.96 -2.98
CA GLU A 305 10.29 23.18 -2.21
C GLU A 305 9.56 24.33 -2.89
N LEU A 306 8.66 25.01 -2.19
CA LEU A 306 7.97 26.19 -2.70
C LEU A 306 8.68 27.46 -2.27
N SER A 307 8.85 28.40 -3.20
CA SER A 307 9.44 29.71 -2.96
C SER A 307 8.49 30.82 -3.45
N PRO A 308 8.07 31.78 -2.59
CA PRO A 308 8.31 31.80 -1.14
C PRO A 308 7.59 30.68 -0.40
N ALA A 309 8.18 30.24 0.71
CA ALA A 309 7.59 29.20 1.55
C ALA A 309 6.21 29.61 2.08
N ILE A 310 5.28 28.63 2.14
CA ILE A 310 3.97 28.85 2.74
C ILE A 310 4.04 28.43 4.20
N SER A 311 3.91 29.42 5.10
CA SER A 311 3.79 29.15 6.53
C SER A 311 2.36 28.74 6.87
N ARG A 312 2.19 27.64 7.63
CA ARG A 312 0.89 27.16 8.10
C ARG A 312 0.90 27.03 9.61
N SER A 313 -0.20 27.40 10.23
CA SER A 313 -0.39 27.28 11.68
C SER A 313 -0.62 25.83 12.12
N THR A 314 -1.13 24.99 11.23
CA THR A 314 -1.44 23.56 11.49
C THR A 314 -0.87 22.69 10.40
N PRO A 315 -0.20 21.56 10.75
CA PRO A 315 0.21 20.57 9.78
C PRO A 315 -0.98 20.07 8.96
N THR A 316 -0.83 20.02 7.64
CA THR A 316 -1.91 19.71 6.71
C THR A 316 -1.45 18.69 5.69
N SER A 317 -2.35 17.79 5.31
CA SER A 317 -2.21 16.95 4.14
C SER A 317 -3.40 17.13 3.19
N TRP A 318 -3.18 16.88 1.92
CA TRP A 318 -4.17 17.15 0.87
C TRP A 318 -4.49 15.91 0.06
N ALA A 319 -5.68 15.91 -0.54
CA ALA A 319 -6.06 15.11 -1.69
C ALA A 319 -6.87 16.03 -2.61
N ILE A 320 -6.48 16.10 -3.88
CA ILE A 320 -7.15 16.92 -4.88
C ILE A 320 -7.83 15.98 -5.84
N HIS A 321 -9.16 16.02 -5.82
CA HIS A 321 -10.00 15.18 -6.66
C HIS A 321 -10.43 15.98 -7.89
N TYR A 322 -10.22 15.38 -9.06
CA TYR A 322 -10.63 15.88 -10.36
C TYR A 322 -11.18 14.73 -11.19
N LYS A 323 -11.95 15.03 -12.24
CA LYS A 323 -12.38 13.97 -13.17
C LYS A 323 -11.17 13.38 -13.88
N PRO A 324 -11.02 12.04 -13.89
CA PRO A 324 -10.00 11.42 -14.71
C PRO A 324 -10.13 11.87 -16.18
N TYR A 325 -9.01 12.05 -16.86
CA TYR A 325 -9.03 12.46 -18.26
C TYR A 325 -7.86 11.88 -19.05
N LEU A 326 -8.12 11.62 -20.33
CA LEU A 326 -7.09 11.33 -21.33
C LEU A 326 -6.68 12.64 -22.01
N ASP A 327 -5.41 12.95 -21.98
CA ASP A 327 -4.81 14.01 -22.78
C ASP A 327 -4.53 13.47 -24.18
N GLU A 328 -5.41 13.77 -25.13
CA GLU A 328 -5.32 13.24 -26.50
C GLU A 328 -4.05 13.69 -27.24
N ASN A 329 -3.44 14.81 -26.84
CA ASN A 329 -2.22 15.32 -27.48
C ASN A 329 -0.99 14.52 -27.09
N THR A 330 -0.96 14.01 -25.86
CA THR A 330 0.19 13.29 -25.28
C THR A 330 -0.07 11.78 -25.15
N GLY A 331 -1.33 11.34 -25.24
CA GLY A 331 -1.73 9.97 -24.96
C GLY A 331 -1.61 9.57 -23.50
N THR A 332 -1.45 10.54 -22.59
CA THR A 332 -1.30 10.28 -21.16
C THR A 332 -2.65 10.39 -20.45
N TYR A 333 -2.85 9.52 -19.46
CA TYR A 333 -4.03 9.46 -18.62
C TYR A 333 -3.72 10.01 -17.24
N ALA A 334 -4.57 10.92 -16.75
CA ALA A 334 -4.55 11.41 -15.37
C ALA A 334 -5.68 10.73 -14.60
N ASP A 335 -5.35 10.11 -13.45
CA ASP A 335 -6.18 9.14 -12.74
C ASP A 335 -7.25 9.75 -11.81
N GLY A 336 -7.34 11.07 -11.73
CA GLY A 336 -8.36 11.77 -10.94
C GLY A 336 -7.94 12.14 -9.51
N LEU A 337 -6.71 11.82 -9.10
CA LEU A 337 -6.23 12.09 -7.76
C LEU A 337 -4.79 12.60 -7.74
N THR A 338 -4.58 13.72 -7.06
CA THR A 338 -3.25 14.14 -6.60
C THR A 338 -3.29 14.24 -5.08
N TYR A 339 -2.33 13.64 -4.39
CA TYR A 339 -2.33 13.64 -2.93
C TYR A 339 -0.97 14.06 -2.39
N GLY A 340 -0.96 14.67 -1.20
CA GLY A 340 0.30 15.11 -0.61
C GLY A 340 0.20 15.56 0.83
N MET A 341 1.34 15.93 1.37
CA MET A 341 1.48 16.52 2.70
C MET A 341 2.66 17.50 2.74
N GLN A 342 2.67 18.40 3.70
CA GLN A 342 3.84 19.16 4.05
C GLN A 342 4.51 18.55 5.29
N SER A 343 5.81 18.26 5.20
CA SER A 343 6.58 17.80 6.36
C SER A 343 6.72 18.95 7.37
N ALA A 344 6.33 18.71 8.60
CA ALA A 344 6.45 19.68 9.69
C ALA A 344 7.92 20.00 10.03
N LYS A 345 8.85 19.06 9.75
CA LYS A 345 10.27 19.23 10.05
C LYS A 345 11.04 19.92 8.93
N SER A 346 10.89 19.46 7.69
CA SER A 346 11.65 20.00 6.55
C SER A 346 10.96 21.15 5.87
N GLY A 347 9.64 21.32 6.04
CA GLY A 347 8.83 22.25 5.26
C GLY A 347 8.58 21.82 3.82
N TYR A 348 9.18 20.73 3.35
CA TYR A 348 9.02 20.23 1.99
C TYR A 348 7.63 19.62 1.77
N TYR A 349 7.19 19.69 0.52
CA TYR A 349 5.93 19.16 0.06
C TYR A 349 6.15 17.82 -0.62
N PHE A 350 5.51 16.78 -0.10
CA PHE A 350 5.51 15.42 -0.66
C PHE A 350 4.21 15.21 -1.42
N PHE A 351 4.28 15.08 -2.75
CA PHE A 351 3.09 14.91 -3.58
C PHE A 351 3.23 13.72 -4.50
N GLY A 352 2.14 12.97 -4.66
CA GLY A 352 2.04 11.78 -5.50
C GLY A 352 0.77 11.78 -6.34
N GLY A 353 0.82 10.99 -7.41
CA GLY A 353 -0.23 10.77 -8.39
C GLY A 353 0.35 10.27 -9.71
N ALA A 354 -0.50 10.17 -10.73
CA ALA A 354 -0.10 9.72 -12.06
C ALA A 354 -0.69 10.61 -13.16
N LYS A 355 0.14 10.93 -14.15
CA LYS A 355 -0.25 11.33 -15.50
C LYS A 355 0.70 10.66 -16.47
N CYS A 356 0.32 9.51 -17.00
CA CYS A 356 1.20 8.63 -17.77
C CYS A 356 0.42 7.76 -18.76
N ALA A 357 1.15 7.05 -19.62
CA ALA A 357 0.54 6.06 -20.52
C ALA A 357 0.05 4.83 -19.73
N PRO A 358 -0.93 4.08 -20.23
CA PRO A 358 -1.47 2.91 -19.53
C PRO A 358 -0.44 1.83 -19.20
N ASP A 359 0.54 1.60 -20.05
CA ASP A 359 1.64 0.64 -19.86
C ASP A 359 2.69 1.13 -18.86
N GLU A 360 2.81 2.44 -18.66
CA GLU A 360 3.60 3.03 -17.60
C GLU A 360 2.89 2.93 -16.24
N LEU A 361 1.55 3.04 -16.23
CA LEU A 361 0.71 2.93 -15.03
C LEU A 361 0.62 1.48 -14.55
N ILE A 362 0.23 0.54 -15.45
CA ILE A 362 0.13 -0.90 -15.15
C ILE A 362 1.54 -1.51 -15.28
N SER A 363 2.38 -1.24 -14.31
CA SER A 363 3.80 -1.61 -14.35
C SER A 363 4.33 -1.96 -12.96
N SER A 364 5.22 -2.94 -12.91
CA SER A 364 6.04 -3.29 -11.73
C SER A 364 7.45 -2.73 -11.80
N ASP A 365 7.76 -1.94 -12.84
CA ASP A 365 9.11 -1.39 -13.04
C ASP A 365 9.28 -0.04 -12.35
N ASP A 366 9.86 -0.05 -11.16
CA ASP A 366 10.17 1.14 -10.36
C ASP A 366 11.58 1.71 -10.62
N THR A 367 12.25 1.25 -11.69
CA THR A 367 13.54 1.82 -12.14
C THR A 367 13.36 3.05 -13.01
N VAL A 368 12.18 3.20 -13.60
CA VAL A 368 11.85 4.29 -14.53
C VAL A 368 10.99 5.33 -13.84
N LEU A 369 11.41 6.57 -13.91
CA LEU A 369 10.62 7.74 -13.53
C LEU A 369 9.84 8.23 -14.76
N VAL A 370 8.58 8.57 -14.54
CA VAL A 370 7.72 9.10 -15.62
C VAL A 370 7.74 10.63 -15.58
N ASP A 371 8.40 11.26 -16.54
CA ASP A 371 8.62 12.72 -16.58
C ASP A 371 7.31 13.50 -16.63
N SER A 372 6.32 13.03 -17.40
CA SER A 372 4.99 13.66 -17.47
C SER A 372 4.28 13.68 -16.11
N SER A 373 4.44 12.62 -15.30
CA SER A 373 3.92 12.59 -13.94
C SER A 373 4.67 13.56 -13.00
N VAL A 374 6.00 13.68 -13.13
CA VAL A 374 6.79 14.64 -12.34
C VAL A 374 6.37 16.07 -12.64
N GLN A 375 6.26 16.42 -13.92
CA GLN A 375 5.81 17.74 -14.36
C GLN A 375 4.38 18.01 -13.87
N PHE A 376 3.47 17.05 -14.03
CA PHE A 376 2.10 17.17 -13.56
C PHE A 376 2.02 17.41 -12.04
N MET A 377 2.85 16.72 -11.24
CA MET A 377 2.92 16.97 -9.79
C MET A 377 3.43 18.38 -9.47
N GLN A 378 4.42 18.89 -10.21
CA GLN A 378 4.94 20.23 -10.02
C GLN A 378 3.87 21.29 -10.34
N GLU A 379 3.16 21.16 -11.44
CA GLU A 379 2.07 22.02 -11.86
C GLU A 379 0.89 21.96 -10.86
N SER A 380 0.51 20.76 -10.42
CA SER A 380 -0.59 20.55 -9.47
C SER A 380 -0.33 21.19 -8.12
N VAL A 381 0.90 21.09 -7.58
CA VAL A 381 1.26 21.71 -6.30
C VAL A 381 1.26 23.23 -6.42
N ALA A 382 1.83 23.77 -7.48
CA ALA A 382 1.84 25.20 -7.71
C ALA A 382 0.41 25.75 -7.84
N SER A 383 -0.41 25.14 -8.70
CA SER A 383 -1.81 25.51 -8.91
C SER A 383 -2.64 25.47 -7.62
N LEU A 384 -2.47 24.39 -6.83
CA LEU A 384 -3.18 24.22 -5.55
C LEU A 384 -3.02 25.45 -4.63
N PHE A 385 -1.85 26.03 -4.61
CA PHE A 385 -1.51 27.17 -3.75
C PHE A 385 -1.51 28.51 -4.48
N GLY A 386 -2.06 28.61 -5.69
CA GLY A 386 -2.12 29.83 -6.47
C GLY A 386 -0.73 30.37 -6.84
N ARG A 387 0.19 29.47 -7.19
CA ARG A 387 1.57 29.74 -7.58
C ARG A 387 1.82 29.36 -9.03
N GLU A 388 2.90 29.88 -9.60
CA GLU A 388 3.41 29.43 -10.89
C GLU A 388 4.25 28.15 -10.73
N PRO A 389 4.30 27.25 -11.72
CA PRO A 389 5.16 26.06 -11.67
C PRO A 389 6.63 26.36 -11.38
N SER A 390 7.14 27.52 -11.82
CA SER A 390 8.51 28.00 -11.55
C SER A 390 8.80 28.30 -10.08
N ASP A 391 7.76 28.50 -9.27
CA ASP A 391 7.89 28.71 -7.83
C ASP A 391 8.11 27.41 -7.05
N SER A 392 7.96 26.26 -7.73
CA SER A 392 8.18 24.92 -7.18
C SER A 392 9.46 24.31 -7.74
N LYS A 393 10.36 23.93 -6.86
CA LYS A 393 11.59 23.21 -7.17
C LYS A 393 11.48 21.75 -6.77
N ILE A 394 11.68 20.82 -7.71
CA ILE A 394 11.77 19.39 -7.43
C ILE A 394 13.10 19.10 -6.70
N ILE A 395 13.01 18.57 -5.49
CA ILE A 395 14.15 18.14 -4.66
C ILE A 395 14.45 16.67 -4.91
N SER A 396 13.40 15.84 -5.07
CA SER A 396 13.51 14.41 -5.32
C SER A 396 12.25 13.89 -6.01
N ALA A 397 12.39 12.86 -6.83
CA ALA A 397 11.25 12.15 -7.41
C ALA A 397 11.56 10.66 -7.51
N TRP A 398 10.55 9.81 -7.35
CA TRP A 398 10.68 8.36 -7.47
C TRP A 398 9.36 7.69 -7.85
N SER A 399 9.48 6.46 -8.34
CA SER A 399 8.34 5.60 -8.65
C SER A 399 8.02 4.67 -7.49
N GLY A 400 6.75 4.40 -7.23
CA GLY A 400 6.26 3.44 -6.25
C GLY A 400 5.29 2.45 -6.87
N VAL A 401 5.45 1.16 -6.58
CA VAL A 401 4.57 0.10 -7.09
C VAL A 401 3.58 -0.29 -6.01
N MET A 402 2.32 0.00 -6.26
CA MET A 402 1.18 -0.45 -5.45
C MET A 402 0.66 -1.80 -5.93
N CYS A 403 -0.34 -2.35 -5.24
CA CYS A 403 -1.04 -3.55 -5.66
C CYS A 403 -2.54 -3.35 -5.54
N PHE A 404 -3.24 -3.74 -6.59
CA PHE A 404 -4.68 -3.70 -6.68
C PHE A 404 -5.25 -5.09 -6.86
N SER A 405 -6.45 -5.30 -6.35
CA SER A 405 -7.26 -6.50 -6.57
C SER A 405 -8.52 -6.14 -7.33
N SER A 406 -8.97 -7.02 -8.19
CA SER A 406 -10.15 -6.82 -9.05
C SER A 406 -11.46 -6.54 -8.29
N ASP A 407 -11.52 -6.90 -7.01
CA ASP A 407 -12.67 -6.63 -6.15
C ASP A 407 -12.45 -5.46 -5.17
N SER A 408 -11.37 -4.72 -5.34
CA SER A 408 -10.98 -3.56 -4.52
C SER A 408 -10.84 -3.85 -3.01
N MET A 409 -10.64 -5.11 -2.62
CA MET A 409 -10.49 -5.52 -1.22
C MET A 409 -9.12 -6.14 -0.95
N PRO A 410 -8.45 -5.82 0.16
CA PRO A 410 -7.22 -6.50 0.57
C PRO A 410 -7.36 -8.03 0.58
N LEU A 411 -6.27 -8.73 0.27
CA LEU A 411 -6.20 -10.19 0.34
C LEU A 411 -5.53 -10.60 1.64
N VAL A 412 -6.25 -11.28 2.53
CA VAL A 412 -5.73 -11.74 3.82
C VAL A 412 -6.15 -13.18 4.07
N GLY A 413 -5.21 -14.08 4.36
CA GLY A 413 -5.57 -15.42 4.78
C GLY A 413 -4.83 -16.53 4.08
N ARG A 414 -5.30 -17.76 4.32
CA ARG A 414 -4.74 -18.97 3.72
C ARG A 414 -5.10 -19.04 2.24
N LEU A 415 -4.11 -19.40 1.42
CA LEU A 415 -4.31 -19.61 0.00
C LEU A 415 -5.03 -20.95 -0.25
N PRO A 416 -6.09 -20.96 -1.07
CA PRO A 416 -6.69 -22.19 -1.56
C PRO A 416 -5.68 -23.02 -2.36
N SER A 417 -5.73 -24.35 -2.24
CA SER A 417 -4.86 -25.25 -3.01
C SER A 417 -5.04 -25.15 -4.52
N GLU A 418 -6.23 -24.80 -4.97
CA GLU A 418 -6.54 -24.53 -6.38
C GLU A 418 -5.69 -23.36 -6.93
N LEU A 419 -5.41 -22.37 -6.11
CA LEU A 419 -4.60 -21.21 -6.50
C LEU A 419 -3.11 -21.56 -6.61
N THR A 420 -2.60 -22.31 -5.66
CA THR A 420 -1.15 -22.61 -5.60
C THR A 420 -0.78 -23.87 -6.39
N SER A 421 -1.76 -24.72 -6.76
CA SER A 421 -1.56 -26.06 -7.34
C SER A 421 -0.67 -26.95 -6.46
N ARG A 422 -0.60 -26.67 -5.16
CA ARG A 422 0.17 -27.41 -4.15
C ARG A 422 -0.78 -27.97 -3.08
N ALA A 423 -0.60 -29.23 -2.73
CA ALA A 423 -1.49 -29.93 -1.78
C ALA A 423 -1.32 -29.46 -0.32
N GLY A 424 -0.31 -28.62 -0.05
CA GLY A 424 -0.03 -28.11 1.28
C GLY A 424 -1.04 -27.04 1.73
N ARG A 425 -1.18 -26.88 3.06
CA ARG A 425 -2.09 -25.91 3.69
C ARG A 425 -1.35 -24.83 4.47
N GLY A 426 -0.05 -24.64 4.23
CA GLY A 426 0.81 -23.71 4.92
C GLY A 426 1.14 -22.44 4.14
N GLU A 427 0.39 -22.07 3.10
CA GLU A 427 0.62 -20.87 2.31
C GLU A 427 -0.42 -19.81 2.61
N TRP A 428 0.06 -18.59 2.84
CA TRP A 428 -0.72 -17.46 3.32
C TRP A 428 -0.40 -16.19 2.57
N ILE A 429 -1.38 -15.32 2.37
CA ILE A 429 -1.21 -14.03 1.68
C ILE A 429 -1.69 -12.87 2.54
N CYS A 430 -0.98 -11.74 2.46
CA CYS A 430 -1.44 -10.46 2.96
C CYS A 430 -0.92 -9.33 2.06
N GLY A 431 -1.82 -8.66 1.34
CA GLY A 431 -1.46 -7.64 0.35
C GLY A 431 -2.63 -7.10 -0.44
N ALA A 432 -2.34 -6.47 -1.58
CA ALA A 432 -3.33 -5.87 -2.50
C ALA A 432 -4.22 -4.82 -1.81
N TYR A 433 -3.61 -3.78 -1.26
CA TYR A 433 -4.30 -2.76 -0.47
C TYR A 433 -4.94 -1.64 -1.29
N ASN A 434 -4.99 -1.74 -2.61
CA ASN A 434 -5.70 -0.81 -3.50
C ASN A 434 -5.34 0.67 -3.27
N GLY A 435 -4.03 0.97 -3.16
CA GLY A 435 -3.51 2.31 -2.89
C GLY A 435 -3.54 2.73 -1.41
N TYR A 436 -4.33 2.07 -0.56
CA TYR A 436 -4.52 2.44 0.86
C TYR A 436 -3.89 1.42 1.83
N GLY A 437 -2.58 1.17 1.65
CA GLY A 437 -1.84 0.23 2.51
C GLY A 437 -1.65 0.71 3.94
N MET A 438 -1.40 1.99 4.16
CA MET A 438 -1.11 2.53 5.50
C MET A 438 -2.28 2.34 6.48
N PRO A 439 -3.57 2.60 6.13
CA PRO A 439 -4.69 2.34 7.03
C PRO A 439 -5.13 0.86 7.08
N SER A 440 -4.40 -0.06 6.43
CA SER A 440 -4.87 -1.46 6.33
C SER A 440 -3.81 -2.50 6.69
N ALA A 441 -2.56 -2.31 6.30
CA ALA A 441 -1.56 -3.37 6.25
C ALA A 441 -1.12 -3.89 7.63
N TRP A 442 -1.05 -3.01 8.63
CA TRP A 442 -0.54 -3.40 9.95
C TRP A 442 -1.46 -4.42 10.64
N LEU A 443 -2.73 -4.08 10.85
CA LEU A 443 -3.68 -5.00 11.49
C LEU A 443 -4.10 -6.18 10.59
N ALA A 444 -4.00 -6.04 9.26
CA ALA A 444 -4.15 -7.18 8.35
C ALA A 444 -3.01 -8.20 8.54
N GLY A 445 -1.77 -7.73 8.65
CA GLY A 445 -0.61 -8.58 8.95
C GLY A 445 -0.69 -9.23 10.33
N GLU A 446 -1.10 -8.48 11.35
CA GLU A 446 -1.35 -9.01 12.69
C GLU A 446 -2.41 -10.13 12.67
N SER A 447 -3.54 -9.90 12.02
CA SER A 447 -4.60 -10.91 11.91
C SER A 447 -4.14 -12.14 11.13
N LEU A 448 -3.34 -11.97 10.05
CA LEU A 448 -2.72 -13.08 9.34
C LEU A 448 -1.85 -13.92 10.25
N ALA A 449 -0.99 -13.29 11.05
CA ALA A 449 -0.09 -13.97 11.98
C ALA A 449 -0.87 -14.82 12.99
N PHE A 450 -1.93 -14.32 13.58
CA PHE A 450 -2.80 -15.10 14.48
C PHE A 450 -3.41 -16.32 13.77
N MET A 451 -3.87 -16.16 12.52
CA MET A 451 -4.38 -17.29 11.75
C MET A 451 -3.29 -18.33 11.44
N MET A 452 -2.06 -17.91 11.15
CA MET A 452 -0.91 -18.78 10.96
C MET A 452 -0.56 -19.56 12.22
N LEU A 453 -0.80 -19.00 13.39
CA LEU A 453 -0.64 -19.64 14.70
C LEU A 453 -1.84 -20.52 15.09
N GLY A 454 -2.78 -20.79 14.17
CA GLY A 454 -3.92 -21.68 14.37
C GLY A 454 -5.10 -21.05 15.11
N GLN A 455 -5.08 -19.72 15.31
CA GLN A 455 -6.20 -18.97 15.88
C GLN A 455 -7.16 -18.50 14.78
N SER A 456 -8.35 -18.05 15.17
CA SER A 456 -9.29 -17.40 14.25
C SER A 456 -8.75 -16.03 13.80
N ALA A 457 -9.26 -15.54 12.66
CA ALA A 457 -9.08 -14.15 12.29
C ALA A 457 -9.56 -13.24 13.43
N ARG A 458 -8.89 -12.09 13.61
CA ARG A 458 -9.27 -11.14 14.66
C ARG A 458 -10.62 -10.51 14.35
N ASP A 459 -11.41 -10.24 15.36
CA ASP A 459 -12.78 -9.73 15.24
C ASP A 459 -12.87 -8.39 14.51
N TYR A 460 -11.78 -7.60 14.55
CA TYR A 460 -11.71 -6.33 13.84
C TYR A 460 -11.43 -6.50 12.34
N LEU A 461 -10.91 -7.66 11.87
CA LEU A 461 -10.65 -7.88 10.45
C LEU A 461 -11.97 -8.04 9.69
N PRO A 462 -12.24 -7.23 8.64
CA PRO A 462 -13.41 -7.45 7.80
C PRO A 462 -13.35 -8.83 7.10
N GLU A 463 -14.41 -9.61 7.21
CA GLU A 463 -14.48 -10.95 6.62
C GLU A 463 -14.34 -10.93 5.10
N VAL A 464 -14.72 -9.81 4.48
CA VAL A 464 -14.60 -9.59 3.04
C VAL A 464 -13.14 -9.60 2.55
N PHE A 465 -12.16 -9.36 3.44
CA PHE A 465 -10.73 -9.45 3.14
C PHE A 465 -10.21 -10.89 3.11
N LEU A 466 -10.93 -11.83 3.73
CA LEU A 466 -10.47 -13.21 3.84
C LEU A 466 -10.40 -13.90 2.47
N MET A 467 -9.28 -14.58 2.23
CA MET A 467 -9.14 -15.46 1.09
C MET A 467 -9.99 -16.70 1.27
N SER A 468 -10.72 -17.07 0.21
CA SER A 468 -11.52 -18.29 0.12
C SER A 468 -11.66 -18.75 -1.32
N GLU A 469 -12.03 -20.00 -1.53
CA GLU A 469 -12.36 -20.54 -2.87
C GLU A 469 -13.52 -19.77 -3.51
N ALA A 470 -14.53 -19.42 -2.72
CA ALA A 470 -15.67 -18.64 -3.20
C ALA A 470 -15.24 -17.25 -3.69
N ARG A 471 -14.40 -16.55 -2.93
CA ARG A 471 -13.86 -15.25 -3.33
C ARG A 471 -13.00 -15.35 -4.59
N LEU A 472 -12.14 -16.38 -4.66
CA LEU A 472 -11.28 -16.62 -5.82
C LEU A 472 -12.11 -16.80 -7.10
N ARG A 473 -13.16 -17.61 -7.05
CA ARG A 473 -13.99 -17.92 -8.23
C ARG A 473 -14.97 -16.81 -8.61
N GLN A 474 -15.49 -16.07 -7.65
CA GLN A 474 -16.61 -15.14 -7.87
C GLN A 474 -16.18 -13.69 -7.99
N ARG A 475 -15.06 -13.31 -7.38
CA ARG A 475 -14.69 -11.92 -7.21
C ARG A 475 -13.32 -11.55 -7.81
N LEU A 476 -12.45 -12.52 -8.02
CA LEU A 476 -11.08 -12.29 -8.50
C LEU A 476 -10.94 -12.77 -9.96
N SER A 477 -10.99 -11.84 -10.91
CA SER A 477 -10.78 -12.15 -12.34
C SER A 477 -10.20 -10.94 -13.09
N VAL A 478 -9.60 -11.19 -14.24
CA VAL A 478 -9.09 -10.14 -15.12
C VAL A 478 -10.23 -9.31 -15.71
N GLU A 479 -11.42 -9.91 -15.96
CA GLU A 479 -12.60 -9.20 -16.44
C GLU A 479 -12.99 -8.08 -15.46
N LYS A 480 -13.04 -8.38 -14.17
CA LYS A 480 -13.34 -7.38 -13.13
C LYS A 480 -12.25 -6.32 -12.98
N SER A 481 -10.99 -6.68 -13.22
CA SER A 481 -9.91 -5.69 -13.27
C SER A 481 -10.08 -4.74 -14.45
N LEU A 482 -10.50 -5.25 -15.61
CA LEU A 482 -10.82 -4.42 -16.76
C LEU A 482 -12.03 -3.50 -16.51
N GLU A 483 -13.07 -4.00 -15.84
CA GLU A 483 -14.21 -3.20 -15.40
C GLU A 483 -13.78 -2.09 -14.42
N PHE A 484 -12.93 -2.42 -13.45
CA PHE A 484 -12.36 -1.47 -12.49
C PHE A 484 -11.59 -0.33 -13.17
N LEU A 485 -10.79 -0.64 -14.18
CA LEU A 485 -9.96 0.34 -14.90
C LEU A 485 -10.74 1.14 -15.96
N ASN A 486 -11.88 0.63 -16.44
CA ASN A 486 -12.77 1.31 -17.38
C ASN A 486 -14.06 1.81 -16.71
N ALA A 487 -14.19 1.70 -15.40
CA ALA A 487 -15.33 2.22 -14.65
C ALA A 487 -15.21 3.75 -14.56
N ASP A 488 -15.73 4.40 -15.60
CA ASP A 488 -16.00 5.84 -15.66
C ASP A 488 -17.44 6.12 -15.24
#